data_b4219ca5148e283b099c86075e41ab18
#
_entry.id   b4219ca5148e283b099c86075e41ab18
#
_cell.length_a   1.000
_cell.length_b   1.000
_cell.length_c   1.000
_cell.angle_alpha   90.00
_cell.angle_beta   90.00
_cell.angle_gamma   90.00
#
_symmetry.space_group_name_H-M   'P 1'
#
loop_
_entity.id
_entity.type
_entity.pdbx_description
1 polymer ?
#
loop_
_entity_poly.entity_id
_entity_poly.type
_entity_poly.pdbx_seq_one_letter_code
_entity_poly.pdbx_strand_id
1 'polypeptide(L)'
;MRLQLADPADHPLVGTLPFAVDLADWDLPHLHRVLGLHRHVVKLVELGDDDGHRTSYVVKELPDHLAQREYRLLRGLVEDHLPTVIVVAVVTERTGGRDGLLVTRHLDYSLPYRSLLSGRGLHIPYLGDRLLDSLVGLLVRLHLAGFFWGDCSLSNALFRRDAGALSAYIIDVETSERYAQLSDGQRRLDLDIATENVAGGLLDLQAGGRLVADVDPWAVAENLETRYDGLWRELTATEEYAADEMWKVNERVRRLHDLGFDVAEMEVVTDLDGRRLRFVPRVVESGYHQERLMALTGLWAGENQARRLLDDIRQFRADAHARTGINLPENVAAVRWLDQRFEPLIAAIPPSMLGKLQAAELYHQILEHRWFLSEHEHRDVPMEEAISSYVGNVLEPAPDEQLRIDPPTGELFLGDLRSS
;
A
#
# COMPACT_ATOMS: atom_id res chain seq x y z
N MET A 1 -19.92 28.86 1.97
CA MET A 1 -18.86 27.87 1.65
C MET A 1 -17.91 27.76 2.82
N ARG A 2 -17.67 26.57 3.29
CA ARG A 2 -16.78 26.27 4.41
C ARG A 2 -15.68 25.30 3.92
N LEU A 3 -14.42 25.72 4.00
CA LEU A 3 -13.24 24.91 3.67
C LEU A 3 -12.55 24.51 4.99
N GLN A 4 -12.28 23.22 5.14
CA GLN A 4 -11.46 22.67 6.23
C GLN A 4 -10.27 21.92 5.60
N LEU A 5 -9.06 22.35 5.93
CA LEU A 5 -7.80 21.72 5.52
C LEU A 5 -7.24 20.89 6.69
N ALA A 6 -6.70 19.72 6.41
CA ALA A 6 -6.05 18.89 7.43
C ALA A 6 -4.70 19.50 7.81
N ASP A 7 -3.82 19.67 6.84
CA ASP A 7 -2.45 20.20 7.01
C ASP A 7 -2.18 21.29 5.95
N PRO A 8 -2.56 22.56 6.25
CA PRO A 8 -2.45 23.64 5.27
C PRO A 8 -1.03 23.94 4.78
N ALA A 9 -0.02 23.69 5.64
CA ALA A 9 1.38 23.94 5.30
C ALA A 9 1.90 22.97 4.21
N ASP A 10 1.43 21.71 4.23
CA ASP A 10 1.85 20.68 3.30
C ASP A 10 1.09 20.75 1.96
N HIS A 11 -0.05 21.47 1.93
CA HIS A 11 -0.93 21.54 0.79
C HIS A 11 -1.37 22.99 0.45
N PRO A 12 -0.42 23.95 0.29
CA PRO A 12 -0.76 25.37 0.15
C PRO A 12 -1.57 25.69 -1.11
N LEU A 13 -1.38 24.93 -2.18
CA LEU A 13 -2.05 25.17 -3.47
C LEU A 13 -3.50 24.66 -3.52
N VAL A 14 -3.93 23.80 -2.60
CA VAL A 14 -5.29 23.26 -2.61
C VAL A 14 -6.34 24.36 -2.44
N GLY A 15 -6.01 25.43 -1.70
CA GLY A 15 -6.88 26.60 -1.57
C GLY A 15 -7.17 27.37 -2.87
N THR A 16 -6.42 27.13 -3.94
CA THR A 16 -6.59 27.78 -5.25
C THR A 16 -7.61 27.07 -6.16
N LEU A 17 -8.07 25.90 -5.77
CA LEU A 17 -9.03 25.12 -6.55
C LEU A 17 -10.39 25.85 -6.67
N PRO A 18 -11.11 25.71 -7.80
CA PRO A 18 -12.34 26.45 -8.07
C PRO A 18 -13.54 25.83 -7.37
N PHE A 19 -13.54 25.81 -6.05
CA PHE A 19 -14.58 25.20 -5.21
C PHE A 19 -16.00 25.78 -5.39
N ALA A 20 -16.12 26.94 -6.03
CA ALA A 20 -17.42 27.56 -6.32
C ALA A 20 -18.11 26.98 -7.57
N VAL A 21 -17.41 26.14 -8.35
CA VAL A 21 -17.88 25.53 -9.60
C VAL A 21 -18.13 24.04 -9.40
N ASP A 22 -19.13 23.46 -10.08
CA ASP A 22 -19.39 22.02 -10.03
C ASP A 22 -18.16 21.24 -10.53
N LEU A 23 -17.81 20.12 -9.89
CA LEU A 23 -16.60 19.39 -10.20
C LEU A 23 -16.59 18.90 -11.67
N ALA A 24 -17.77 18.60 -12.22
CA ALA A 24 -17.91 18.20 -13.62
C ALA A 24 -17.40 19.30 -14.58
N ASP A 25 -17.58 20.58 -14.23
CA ASP A 25 -17.32 21.75 -15.05
C ASP A 25 -15.91 22.35 -14.81
N TRP A 26 -15.09 21.72 -13.96
CA TRP A 26 -13.72 22.21 -13.76
C TRP A 26 -12.93 22.12 -15.05
N ASP A 27 -12.33 23.25 -15.44
CA ASP A 27 -11.39 23.38 -16.56
C ASP A 27 -10.05 23.88 -16.01
N LEU A 28 -9.17 22.94 -15.70
CA LEU A 28 -7.85 23.18 -15.11
C LEU A 28 -6.77 22.51 -15.93
N PRO A 29 -5.58 23.14 -16.05
CA PRO A 29 -4.40 22.45 -16.55
C PRO A 29 -4.15 21.18 -15.74
N HIS A 30 -3.80 20.09 -16.42
CA HIS A 30 -3.50 18.79 -15.77
C HIS A 30 -4.67 18.21 -14.96
N LEU A 31 -5.90 18.41 -15.42
CA LEU A 31 -7.08 17.77 -14.91
C LEU A 31 -7.32 16.46 -15.65
N HIS A 32 -7.38 15.36 -14.94
CA HIS A 32 -7.64 14.05 -15.51
C HIS A 32 -8.98 13.51 -15.00
N ARG A 33 -9.73 12.87 -15.87
CA ARG A 33 -10.89 12.09 -15.45
C ARG A 33 -10.38 10.80 -14.80
N VAL A 34 -10.78 10.55 -13.56
CA VAL A 34 -10.65 9.22 -12.97
C VAL A 34 -11.73 8.36 -13.60
N LEU A 35 -11.31 7.32 -14.28
CA LEU A 35 -12.18 6.49 -15.09
C LEU A 35 -12.59 5.26 -14.28
N GLY A 36 -13.88 5.02 -14.15
CA GLY A 36 -14.47 3.90 -13.45
C GLY A 36 -15.99 4.09 -13.32
N LEU A 37 -16.69 3.07 -12.87
CA LEU A 37 -18.10 3.18 -12.45
C LEU A 37 -18.12 3.82 -11.05
N HIS A 38 -18.00 5.14 -11.01
CA HIS A 38 -18.10 5.89 -9.77
C HIS A 38 -19.55 6.36 -9.58
N ARG A 39 -20.06 6.18 -8.37
CA ARG A 39 -21.35 6.72 -7.94
C ARG A 39 -21.35 8.26 -7.91
N HIS A 40 -20.19 8.84 -7.69
CA HIS A 40 -19.93 10.25 -7.56
C HIS A 40 -19.00 10.75 -8.67
N VAL A 41 -18.99 12.05 -8.94
CA VAL A 41 -18.01 12.65 -9.84
C VAL A 41 -16.66 12.64 -9.15
N VAL A 42 -15.65 12.06 -9.81
CA VAL A 42 -14.26 12.00 -9.30
C VAL A 42 -13.33 12.53 -10.38
N LYS A 43 -12.42 13.43 -10.00
CA LYS A 43 -11.37 13.96 -10.87
C LYS A 43 -10.03 13.91 -10.16
N LEU A 44 -8.97 13.70 -10.93
CA LEU A 44 -7.60 13.83 -10.47
C LEU A 44 -7.05 15.16 -11.02
N VAL A 45 -6.45 15.96 -10.14
CA VAL A 45 -5.83 17.24 -10.48
C VAL A 45 -4.38 17.26 -10.00
N GLU A 46 -3.46 17.69 -10.85
CA GLU A 46 -2.08 17.94 -10.48
C GLU A 46 -1.88 19.44 -10.23
N LEU A 47 -1.39 19.77 -9.04
CA LEU A 47 -1.00 21.11 -8.65
C LEU A 47 0.53 21.18 -8.58
N GLY A 48 1.13 22.14 -9.25
CA GLY A 48 2.57 22.36 -9.27
C GLY A 48 2.95 23.65 -8.59
N ASP A 49 4.05 23.63 -7.83
CA ASP A 49 4.69 24.81 -7.29
C ASP A 49 5.64 25.49 -8.31
N ASP A 50 6.18 26.64 -7.92
CA ASP A 50 7.12 27.43 -8.75
C ASP A 50 8.48 26.71 -8.94
N ASP A 51 8.80 25.74 -8.08
CA ASP A 51 10.03 24.93 -8.15
C ASP A 51 9.87 23.70 -9.06
N GLY A 52 8.68 23.52 -9.64
CA GLY A 52 8.37 22.44 -10.57
C GLY A 52 7.94 21.12 -9.91
N HIS A 53 7.81 21.09 -8.59
CA HIS A 53 7.23 19.93 -7.91
C HIS A 53 5.73 19.87 -8.13
N ARG A 54 5.24 18.69 -8.52
CA ARG A 54 3.81 18.45 -8.74
C ARG A 54 3.29 17.46 -7.71
N THR A 55 2.14 17.79 -7.15
CA THR A 55 1.40 16.89 -6.26
C THR A 55 0.03 16.61 -6.87
N SER A 56 -0.32 15.35 -6.92
CA SER A 56 -1.58 14.88 -7.48
C SER A 56 -2.63 14.72 -6.36
N TYR A 57 -3.83 15.20 -6.63
CA TYR A 57 -4.97 15.14 -5.72
C TYR A 57 -6.17 14.49 -6.40
N VAL A 58 -6.91 13.70 -5.65
CA VAL A 58 -8.21 13.18 -6.07
C VAL A 58 -9.29 14.01 -5.40
N VAL A 59 -10.22 14.52 -6.21
CA VAL A 59 -11.37 15.30 -5.74
C VAL A 59 -12.63 14.51 -6.03
N LYS A 60 -13.44 14.27 -5.01
CA LYS A 60 -14.73 13.57 -5.07
C LYS A 60 -15.83 14.54 -4.69
N GLU A 61 -16.89 14.65 -5.52
CA GLU A 61 -18.07 15.47 -5.24
C GLU A 61 -19.20 14.59 -4.70
N LEU A 62 -19.68 14.90 -3.50
CA LEU A 62 -20.68 14.11 -2.80
C LEU A 62 -21.45 14.98 -1.78
N PRO A 63 -22.65 14.57 -1.34
CA PRO A 63 -23.44 15.33 -0.37
C PRO A 63 -22.62 15.76 0.86
N ASP A 64 -22.83 16.98 1.34
CA ASP A 64 -22.07 17.61 2.43
C ASP A 64 -21.86 16.69 3.65
N HIS A 65 -22.92 16.00 4.08
CA HIS A 65 -22.86 15.13 5.25
C HIS A 65 -21.97 13.90 5.02
N LEU A 66 -21.94 13.36 3.79
CA LEU A 66 -21.04 12.26 3.40
C LEU A 66 -19.60 12.77 3.29
N ALA A 67 -19.38 13.92 2.64
CA ALA A 67 -18.05 14.52 2.53
C ALA A 67 -17.41 14.74 3.92
N GLN A 68 -18.17 15.29 4.87
CA GLN A 68 -17.70 15.49 6.24
C GLN A 68 -17.48 14.17 6.99
N ARG A 69 -18.30 13.16 6.73
CA ARG A 69 -18.17 11.84 7.34
C ARG A 69 -16.91 11.13 6.84
N GLU A 70 -16.72 11.06 5.52
CA GLU A 70 -15.51 10.47 4.92
C GLU A 70 -14.24 11.21 5.37
N TYR A 71 -14.26 12.55 5.39
CA TYR A 71 -13.14 13.35 5.89
C TYR A 71 -12.73 12.95 7.30
N ARG A 72 -13.70 12.78 8.23
CA ARG A 72 -13.40 12.39 9.61
C ARG A 72 -12.90 10.96 9.74
N LEU A 73 -13.48 10.03 8.95
CA LEU A 73 -13.08 8.62 8.97
C LEU A 73 -11.67 8.44 8.41
N LEU A 74 -11.36 9.04 7.25
CA LEU A 74 -10.03 8.99 6.66
C LEU A 74 -8.98 9.64 7.57
N ARG A 75 -9.31 10.76 8.19
CA ARG A 75 -8.43 11.39 9.18
C ARG A 75 -8.11 10.47 10.35
N GLY A 76 -9.13 9.82 10.90
CA GLY A 76 -8.94 8.86 11.98
C GLY A 76 -8.09 7.66 11.56
N LEU A 77 -8.23 7.17 10.31
CA LEU A 77 -7.38 6.09 9.79
C LEU A 77 -5.92 6.54 9.66
N VAL A 78 -5.67 7.78 9.20
CA VAL A 78 -4.31 8.35 9.14
C VAL A 78 -3.71 8.51 10.53
N GLU A 79 -4.48 9.03 11.49
CA GLU A 79 -4.06 9.21 12.88
C GLU A 79 -3.74 7.86 13.57
N ASP A 80 -4.42 6.78 13.17
CA ASP A 80 -4.18 5.41 13.62
C ASP A 80 -3.12 4.66 12.80
N HIS A 81 -2.42 5.34 11.88
CA HIS A 81 -1.41 4.76 10.97
C HIS A 81 -1.91 3.57 10.13
N LEU A 82 -3.23 3.52 9.86
CA LEU A 82 -3.81 2.48 9.02
C LEU A 82 -3.62 2.78 7.53
N PRO A 83 -3.44 1.75 6.67
CA PRO A 83 -3.20 1.94 5.25
C PRO A 83 -4.39 2.60 4.54
N THR A 84 -4.31 3.89 4.31
CA THR A 84 -5.34 4.70 3.63
C THR A 84 -4.71 5.82 2.82
N VAL A 85 -5.53 6.55 2.06
CA VAL A 85 -5.14 7.79 1.40
C VAL A 85 -5.12 8.96 2.38
N ILE A 86 -4.22 9.91 2.17
CA ILE A 86 -4.12 11.11 3.01
C ILE A 86 -5.27 12.04 2.63
N VAL A 87 -6.17 12.31 3.58
CA VAL A 87 -7.21 13.32 3.39
C VAL A 87 -6.62 14.71 3.58
N VAL A 88 -6.89 15.60 2.63
CA VAL A 88 -6.31 16.94 2.56
C VAL A 88 -7.33 18.01 2.92
N ALA A 89 -8.53 17.93 2.33
CA ALA A 89 -9.54 18.95 2.56
C ALA A 89 -10.98 18.41 2.44
N VAL A 90 -11.90 19.12 3.09
CA VAL A 90 -13.33 19.00 2.83
C VAL A 90 -13.92 20.39 2.63
N VAL A 91 -14.77 20.53 1.60
CA VAL A 91 -15.50 21.76 1.30
C VAL A 91 -16.99 21.48 1.38
N THR A 92 -17.70 22.26 2.17
CA THR A 92 -19.14 22.13 2.37
C THR A 92 -19.84 23.48 2.29
N GLU A 93 -21.17 23.50 2.34
CA GLU A 93 -21.98 24.72 2.27
C GLU A 93 -21.62 25.54 1.02
N ARG A 94 -21.41 24.86 -0.12
CA ARG A 94 -21.11 25.54 -1.38
C ARG A 94 -22.29 26.32 -1.89
N THR A 95 -22.03 27.46 -2.52
CA THR A 95 -23.08 28.35 -3.05
C THR A 95 -23.93 27.67 -4.12
N GLY A 96 -25.22 27.95 -4.15
CA GLY A 96 -26.14 27.38 -5.16
C GLY A 96 -26.64 25.96 -4.83
N GLY A 97 -26.46 25.47 -3.60
CA GLY A 97 -26.94 24.15 -3.18
C GLY A 97 -26.12 22.99 -3.78
N ARG A 98 -24.87 23.28 -4.14
CA ARG A 98 -23.95 22.27 -4.67
C ARG A 98 -23.52 21.29 -3.59
N ASP A 99 -23.26 20.05 -4.00
CA ASP A 99 -22.69 19.01 -3.16
C ASP A 99 -21.30 19.41 -2.64
N GLY A 100 -20.87 18.82 -1.54
CA GLY A 100 -19.57 19.01 -0.94
C GLY A 100 -18.45 18.40 -1.81
N LEU A 101 -17.22 18.77 -1.48
CA LEU A 101 -16.02 18.18 -2.11
C LEU A 101 -15.13 17.59 -1.03
N LEU A 102 -14.66 16.39 -1.29
CA LEU A 102 -13.59 15.75 -0.54
C LEU A 102 -12.32 15.74 -1.38
N VAL A 103 -11.21 16.20 -0.81
CA VAL A 103 -9.89 16.22 -1.46
C VAL A 103 -8.97 15.29 -0.72
N THR A 104 -8.40 14.32 -1.42
CA THR A 104 -7.38 13.42 -0.91
C THR A 104 -6.12 13.54 -1.76
N ARG A 105 -4.94 13.29 -1.17
CA ARG A 105 -3.71 13.15 -1.92
C ARG A 105 -3.76 11.85 -2.72
N HIS A 106 -3.39 11.91 -3.99
CA HIS A 106 -3.25 10.70 -4.78
C HIS A 106 -2.17 9.80 -4.19
N LEU A 107 -2.40 8.51 -4.23
CA LEU A 107 -1.45 7.52 -3.77
C LEU A 107 -0.49 7.17 -4.93
N ASP A 108 0.62 7.90 -5.05
CA ASP A 108 1.61 7.67 -6.09
C ASP A 108 2.11 6.22 -6.09
N TYR A 109 2.46 5.68 -7.26
CA TYR A 109 2.87 4.28 -7.46
C TYR A 109 1.82 3.25 -7.01
N SER A 110 0.56 3.65 -6.99
CA SER A 110 -0.54 2.72 -6.71
C SER A 110 -1.06 2.07 -7.98
N LEU A 111 -1.47 0.82 -7.82
CA LEU A 111 -1.95 -0.03 -8.89
C LEU A 111 -3.40 -0.43 -8.59
N PRO A 112 -4.37 0.03 -9.40
CA PRO A 112 -5.72 -0.50 -9.35
C PRO A 112 -5.73 -2.00 -9.71
N TYR A 113 -6.64 -2.76 -9.10
CA TYR A 113 -6.72 -4.22 -9.34
C TYR A 113 -6.90 -4.60 -10.82
N ARG A 114 -7.61 -3.75 -11.59
CA ARG A 114 -7.83 -3.94 -13.03
C ARG A 114 -6.51 -3.88 -13.80
N SER A 115 -5.62 -2.98 -13.42
CA SER A 115 -4.28 -2.88 -13.99
C SER A 115 -3.43 -4.09 -13.63
N LEU A 116 -3.52 -4.57 -12.40
CA LEU A 116 -2.80 -5.75 -11.92
C LEU A 116 -3.22 -7.01 -12.69
N LEU A 117 -4.53 -7.25 -12.81
CA LEU A 117 -5.07 -8.48 -13.40
C LEU A 117 -5.17 -8.44 -14.94
N SER A 118 -4.99 -7.28 -15.58
CA SER A 118 -5.03 -7.15 -17.04
C SER A 118 -3.82 -7.76 -17.78
N GLY A 119 -2.79 -8.16 -17.07
CA GLY A 119 -1.57 -8.78 -17.63
C GLY A 119 -0.72 -7.84 -18.50
N ARG A 120 -1.08 -6.58 -18.63
CA ARG A 120 -0.38 -5.60 -19.48
C ARG A 120 0.87 -5.04 -18.80
N GLY A 121 1.99 -5.71 -19.00
CA GLY A 121 3.31 -5.21 -18.62
C GLY A 121 3.67 -5.29 -17.14
N LEU A 122 2.79 -5.78 -16.29
CA LEU A 122 3.05 -5.97 -14.86
C LEU A 122 3.39 -7.45 -14.62
N HIS A 123 4.66 -7.73 -14.40
CA HIS A 123 5.09 -9.08 -14.01
C HIS A 123 5.27 -9.14 -12.50
N ILE A 124 4.26 -9.65 -11.80
CA ILE A 124 4.32 -9.93 -10.35
C ILE A 124 4.10 -11.44 -10.19
N PRO A 125 5.11 -12.18 -9.73
CA PRO A 125 4.95 -13.61 -9.48
C PRO A 125 3.86 -13.85 -8.43
N TYR A 126 3.02 -14.88 -8.64
CA TYR A 126 1.94 -15.24 -7.71
C TYR A 126 0.97 -14.07 -7.41
N LEU A 127 0.68 -13.26 -8.42
CA LEU A 127 -0.09 -12.02 -8.28
C LEU A 127 -1.43 -12.23 -7.58
N GLY A 128 -2.19 -13.27 -7.94
CA GLY A 128 -3.50 -13.55 -7.34
C GLY A 128 -3.41 -13.76 -5.82
N ASP A 129 -2.46 -14.58 -5.39
CA ASP A 129 -2.23 -14.84 -3.96
C ASP A 129 -1.80 -13.58 -3.22
N ARG A 130 -0.85 -12.82 -3.76
CA ARG A 130 -0.36 -11.57 -3.16
C ARG A 130 -1.44 -10.49 -3.07
N LEU A 131 -2.33 -10.43 -4.06
CA LEU A 131 -3.47 -9.52 -4.06
C LEU A 131 -4.43 -9.85 -2.91
N LEU A 132 -4.79 -11.13 -2.78
CA LEU A 132 -5.67 -11.59 -1.69
C LEU A 132 -5.01 -11.41 -0.33
N ASP A 133 -3.75 -11.79 -0.17
CA ASP A 133 -3.01 -11.61 1.08
C ASP A 133 -2.95 -10.15 1.51
N SER A 134 -2.73 -9.22 0.57
CA SER A 134 -2.70 -7.79 0.86
C SER A 134 -4.06 -7.24 1.27
N LEU A 135 -5.15 -7.69 0.62
CA LEU A 135 -6.51 -7.29 0.97
C LEU A 135 -6.92 -7.84 2.33
N VAL A 136 -6.61 -9.11 2.60
CA VAL A 136 -6.81 -9.75 3.90
C VAL A 136 -6.03 -9.04 4.98
N GLY A 137 -4.75 -8.71 4.72
CA GLY A 137 -3.91 -7.97 5.64
C GLY A 137 -4.48 -6.59 5.99
N LEU A 138 -5.04 -5.87 5.00
CA LEU A 138 -5.73 -4.61 5.23
C LEU A 138 -6.99 -4.81 6.09
N LEU A 139 -7.86 -5.76 5.73
CA LEU A 139 -9.11 -6.01 6.45
C LEU A 139 -8.86 -6.40 7.92
N VAL A 140 -7.86 -7.23 8.17
CA VAL A 140 -7.47 -7.62 9.53
C VAL A 140 -6.99 -6.41 10.33
N ARG A 141 -6.15 -5.52 9.75
CA ARG A 141 -5.72 -4.28 10.43
C ARG A 141 -6.88 -3.37 10.78
N LEU A 142 -7.81 -3.17 9.84
CA LEU A 142 -9.03 -2.39 10.07
C LEU A 142 -9.87 -2.98 11.21
N HIS A 143 -10.08 -4.29 11.21
CA HIS A 143 -10.87 -4.97 12.24
C HIS A 143 -10.21 -4.93 13.63
N LEU A 144 -8.88 -5.07 13.71
CA LEU A 144 -8.13 -4.92 14.97
C LEU A 144 -8.25 -3.50 15.54
N ALA A 145 -8.36 -2.48 14.68
CA ALA A 145 -8.57 -1.10 15.07
C ALA A 145 -10.06 -0.73 15.32
N GLY A 146 -10.96 -1.71 15.27
CA GLY A 146 -12.40 -1.48 15.47
C GLY A 146 -13.10 -0.82 14.28
N PHE A 147 -12.51 -0.88 13.08
CA PHE A 147 -13.06 -0.26 11.88
C PHE A 147 -13.77 -1.31 11.03
N PHE A 148 -15.08 -1.14 10.85
CA PHE A 148 -15.93 -1.91 9.94
C PHE A 148 -15.91 -1.23 8.56
N TRP A 149 -15.49 -1.93 7.51
CA TRP A 149 -15.36 -1.33 6.18
C TRP A 149 -16.71 -1.17 5.50
N GLY A 150 -17.53 -2.23 5.50
CA GLY A 150 -18.90 -2.23 4.97
C GLY A 150 -19.03 -2.28 3.45
N ASP A 151 -17.92 -2.11 2.70
CA ASP A 151 -17.87 -2.24 1.24
C ASP A 151 -16.45 -2.64 0.79
N CYS A 152 -15.87 -3.63 1.46
CA CYS A 152 -14.58 -4.17 1.08
C CYS A 152 -14.67 -4.78 -0.32
N SER A 153 -13.92 -4.22 -1.26
CA SER A 153 -13.84 -4.70 -2.65
C SER A 153 -12.49 -4.38 -3.26
N LEU A 154 -12.17 -5.05 -4.35
CA LEU A 154 -10.95 -4.78 -5.13
C LEU A 154 -10.95 -3.35 -5.72
N SER A 155 -12.12 -2.77 -6.00
CA SER A 155 -12.25 -1.41 -6.53
C SER A 155 -12.13 -0.31 -5.49
N ASN A 156 -12.37 -0.63 -4.22
CA ASN A 156 -12.27 0.31 -3.10
C ASN A 156 -10.91 0.22 -2.39
N ALA A 157 -9.95 -0.50 -3.00
CA ALA A 157 -8.57 -0.58 -2.58
C ALA A 157 -7.61 -0.24 -3.73
N LEU A 158 -6.51 0.43 -3.39
CA LEU A 158 -5.34 0.57 -4.25
C LEU A 158 -4.19 -0.27 -3.68
N PHE A 159 -3.36 -0.75 -4.57
CA PHE A 159 -2.27 -1.65 -4.20
C PHE A 159 -0.93 -1.03 -4.55
N ARG A 160 0.06 -1.18 -3.69
CA ARG A 160 1.46 -0.81 -3.95
C ARG A 160 2.36 -2.01 -3.84
N ARG A 161 3.44 -1.99 -4.61
CA ARG A 161 4.55 -2.94 -4.41
C ARG A 161 5.21 -2.66 -3.06
N ASP A 162 5.53 -3.70 -2.34
CA ASP A 162 6.12 -3.59 -1.01
C ASP A 162 7.14 -4.73 -0.77
N ALA A 163 8.30 -4.59 -1.40
CA ALA A 163 9.42 -5.52 -1.26
C ALA A 163 9.05 -6.98 -1.54
N GLY A 164 8.51 -7.23 -2.73
CA GLY A 164 8.12 -8.56 -3.17
C GLY A 164 6.69 -8.97 -2.74
N ALA A 165 6.02 -8.20 -1.90
CA ALA A 165 4.61 -8.31 -1.58
C ALA A 165 3.80 -7.20 -2.26
N LEU A 166 2.49 -7.15 -1.96
CA LEU A 166 1.62 -6.00 -2.21
C LEU A 166 1.12 -5.48 -0.87
N SER A 167 0.97 -4.18 -0.74
CA SER A 167 0.26 -3.52 0.35
C SER A 167 -1.02 -2.89 -0.18
N ALA A 168 -2.16 -3.20 0.43
CA ALA A 168 -3.45 -2.64 0.08
C ALA A 168 -3.76 -1.39 0.93
N TYR A 169 -4.38 -0.39 0.30
CA TYR A 169 -4.78 0.89 0.92
C TYR A 169 -6.26 1.12 0.67
N ILE A 170 -7.03 1.37 1.72
CA ILE A 170 -8.45 1.73 1.59
C ILE A 170 -8.57 3.15 1.02
N ILE A 171 -9.47 3.34 0.03
CA ILE A 171 -9.67 4.63 -0.64
C ILE A 171 -11.11 5.14 -0.56
N ASP A 172 -12.06 4.28 -0.24
CA ASP A 172 -13.48 4.65 -0.07
C ASP A 172 -13.98 4.13 1.27
N VAL A 173 -14.50 5.06 2.08
CA VAL A 173 -15.01 4.81 3.44
C VAL A 173 -16.46 5.27 3.62
N GLU A 174 -17.20 5.45 2.51
CA GLU A 174 -18.56 5.97 2.54
C GLU A 174 -19.51 5.12 3.42
N THR A 175 -19.35 3.80 3.38
CA THR A 175 -20.15 2.83 4.14
C THR A 175 -19.54 2.44 5.47
N SER A 176 -18.32 2.88 5.74
CA SER A 176 -17.53 2.42 6.88
C SER A 176 -18.01 2.97 8.22
N GLU A 177 -17.80 2.23 9.28
CA GLU A 177 -18.16 2.61 10.65
C GLU A 177 -17.02 2.31 11.62
N ARG A 178 -16.88 3.16 12.65
CA ARG A 178 -15.88 2.97 13.68
C ARG A 178 -16.52 2.59 15.01
N TYR A 179 -15.99 1.56 15.63
CA TYR A 179 -16.38 1.01 16.91
C TYR A 179 -15.18 0.99 17.86
N ALA A 180 -15.43 0.89 19.17
CA ALA A 180 -14.35 0.66 20.13
C ALA A 180 -13.68 -0.71 19.89
N GLN A 181 -14.47 -1.70 19.52
CA GLN A 181 -14.05 -3.05 19.12
C GLN A 181 -15.17 -3.68 18.30
N LEU A 182 -14.81 -4.41 17.25
CA LEU A 182 -15.78 -5.17 16.47
C LEU A 182 -16.14 -6.50 17.18
N SER A 183 -17.42 -6.82 17.18
CA SER A 183 -17.88 -8.15 17.52
C SER A 183 -17.56 -9.17 16.44
N ASP A 184 -17.56 -10.46 16.78
CA ASP A 184 -17.36 -11.54 15.81
C ASP A 184 -18.40 -11.49 14.68
N GLY A 185 -19.67 -11.13 15.02
CA GLY A 185 -20.73 -10.99 14.03
C GLY A 185 -20.49 -9.85 13.04
N GLN A 186 -19.99 -8.70 13.53
CA GLN A 186 -19.63 -7.58 12.63
C GLN A 186 -18.47 -7.95 11.72
N ARG A 187 -17.43 -8.58 12.24
CA ARG A 187 -16.29 -9.04 11.43
C ARG A 187 -16.71 -10.05 10.37
N ARG A 188 -17.61 -10.99 10.74
CA ARG A 188 -18.14 -11.98 9.80
C ARG A 188 -18.95 -11.31 8.70
N LEU A 189 -19.83 -10.37 9.04
CA LEU A 189 -20.62 -9.63 8.06
C LEU A 189 -19.74 -8.87 7.07
N ASP A 190 -18.69 -8.20 7.56
CA ASP A 190 -17.77 -7.45 6.69
C ASP A 190 -16.98 -8.40 5.76
N LEU A 191 -16.64 -9.58 6.25
CA LEU A 191 -15.98 -10.63 5.48
C LEU A 191 -16.90 -11.23 4.41
N ASP A 192 -18.18 -11.46 4.72
CA ASP A 192 -19.19 -11.93 3.76
C ASP A 192 -19.35 -10.90 2.62
N ILE A 193 -19.46 -9.61 2.96
CA ILE A 193 -19.50 -8.51 1.98
C ILE A 193 -18.22 -8.50 1.12
N ALA A 194 -17.05 -8.66 1.72
CA ALA A 194 -15.79 -8.72 1.00
C ALA A 194 -15.74 -9.88 0.01
N THR A 195 -16.19 -11.06 0.42
CA THR A 195 -16.24 -12.27 -0.42
C THR A 195 -17.15 -12.06 -1.65
N GLU A 196 -18.37 -11.53 -1.42
CA GLU A 196 -19.31 -11.25 -2.50
C GLU A 196 -18.77 -10.19 -3.49
N ASN A 197 -18.19 -9.09 -2.96
CA ASN A 197 -17.67 -8.01 -3.79
C ASN A 197 -16.41 -8.42 -4.57
N VAL A 198 -15.52 -9.23 -3.98
CA VAL A 198 -14.35 -9.76 -4.68
C VAL A 198 -14.78 -10.72 -5.79
N ALA A 199 -15.72 -11.64 -5.53
CA ALA A 199 -16.28 -12.52 -6.55
C ALA A 199 -16.90 -11.71 -7.70
N GLY A 200 -17.73 -10.70 -7.39
CA GLY A 200 -18.33 -9.79 -8.36
C GLY A 200 -17.30 -9.07 -9.23
N GLY A 201 -16.26 -8.50 -8.62
CA GLY A 201 -15.18 -7.84 -9.34
C GLY A 201 -14.40 -8.76 -10.28
N LEU A 202 -14.17 -10.01 -9.88
CA LEU A 202 -13.52 -11.03 -10.72
C LEU A 202 -14.44 -11.51 -11.86
N LEU A 203 -15.74 -11.65 -11.60
CA LEU A 203 -16.74 -11.96 -12.63
C LEU A 203 -16.82 -10.86 -13.69
N ASP A 204 -16.75 -9.58 -13.29
CA ASP A 204 -16.69 -8.45 -14.23
C ASP A 204 -15.44 -8.51 -15.12
N LEU A 205 -14.29 -8.87 -14.56
CA LEU A 205 -13.06 -9.06 -15.33
C LEU A 205 -13.16 -10.26 -16.28
N GLN A 206 -13.79 -11.35 -15.84
CA GLN A 206 -14.01 -12.54 -16.67
C GLN A 206 -14.95 -12.22 -17.83
N ALA A 207 -16.07 -11.53 -17.57
CA ALA A 207 -17.02 -11.10 -18.59
C ALA A 207 -16.36 -10.13 -19.61
N GLY A 208 -15.40 -9.31 -19.14
CA GLY A 208 -14.60 -8.41 -19.99
C GLY A 208 -13.43 -9.09 -20.71
N GLY A 209 -13.26 -10.43 -20.62
CA GLY A 209 -12.16 -11.17 -21.24
C GLY A 209 -10.76 -10.79 -20.69
N ARG A 210 -10.69 -10.29 -19.44
CA ARG A 210 -9.46 -9.82 -18.80
C ARG A 210 -8.92 -10.79 -17.74
N LEU A 211 -9.74 -11.76 -17.33
CA LEU A 211 -9.32 -12.81 -16.40
C LEU A 211 -8.93 -14.06 -17.18
N VAL A 212 -7.90 -14.76 -16.72
CA VAL A 212 -7.50 -16.05 -17.32
C VAL A 212 -8.65 -17.05 -17.19
N ALA A 213 -8.91 -17.81 -18.27
CA ALA A 213 -10.10 -18.65 -18.40
C ALA A 213 -10.26 -19.74 -17.31
N ASP A 214 -9.15 -20.18 -16.72
CA ASP A 214 -9.10 -21.26 -15.72
C ASP A 214 -9.29 -20.76 -14.28
N VAL A 215 -9.50 -19.47 -14.06
CA VAL A 215 -9.73 -18.91 -12.72
C VAL A 215 -11.22 -18.95 -12.39
N ASP A 216 -11.57 -19.64 -11.31
CA ASP A 216 -12.91 -19.61 -10.73
C ASP A 216 -13.04 -18.43 -9.75
N PRO A 217 -13.84 -17.38 -10.09
CA PRO A 217 -14.00 -16.19 -9.24
C PRO A 217 -14.52 -16.50 -7.84
N TRP A 218 -15.41 -17.48 -7.70
CA TRP A 218 -15.96 -17.84 -6.40
C TRP A 218 -14.95 -18.60 -5.54
N ALA A 219 -14.23 -19.56 -6.12
CA ALA A 219 -13.18 -20.29 -5.38
C ALA A 219 -12.07 -19.33 -4.89
N VAL A 220 -11.74 -18.29 -5.68
CA VAL A 220 -10.79 -17.25 -5.28
C VAL A 220 -11.36 -16.43 -4.12
N ALA A 221 -12.62 -16.00 -4.19
CA ALA A 221 -13.25 -15.19 -3.15
C ALA A 221 -13.43 -15.98 -1.83
N GLU A 222 -13.84 -17.24 -1.88
CA GLU A 222 -13.94 -18.11 -0.68
C GLU A 222 -12.58 -18.32 0.01
N ASN A 223 -11.48 -18.30 -0.74
CA ASN A 223 -10.14 -18.39 -0.20
C ASN A 223 -9.77 -17.16 0.68
N LEU A 224 -10.40 -15.99 0.44
CA LEU A 224 -10.23 -14.80 1.27
C LEU A 224 -10.65 -15.06 2.72
N GLU A 225 -11.77 -15.72 2.95
CA GLU A 225 -12.26 -16.09 4.29
C GLU A 225 -11.27 -17.01 5.00
N THR A 226 -10.79 -18.05 4.33
CA THR A 226 -9.80 -18.99 4.89
C THR A 226 -8.50 -18.28 5.30
N ARG A 227 -8.00 -17.36 4.46
CA ARG A 227 -6.80 -16.56 4.74
C ARG A 227 -7.03 -15.60 5.90
N TYR A 228 -8.20 -14.95 5.94
CA TYR A 228 -8.57 -14.05 7.03
C TYR A 228 -8.61 -14.78 8.38
N ASP A 229 -9.31 -15.90 8.45
CA ASP A 229 -9.41 -16.70 9.69
C ASP A 229 -8.04 -17.23 10.15
N GLY A 230 -7.19 -17.62 9.19
CA GLY A 230 -5.81 -18.01 9.45
C GLY A 230 -5.01 -16.86 10.07
N LEU A 231 -4.97 -15.70 9.41
CA LEU A 231 -4.23 -14.53 9.87
C LEU A 231 -4.79 -13.96 11.18
N TRP A 232 -6.11 -13.88 11.32
CA TRP A 232 -6.76 -13.42 12.54
C TRP A 232 -6.35 -14.29 13.73
N ARG A 233 -6.36 -15.61 13.56
CA ARG A 233 -5.92 -16.56 14.60
C ARG A 233 -4.45 -16.37 14.94
N GLU A 234 -3.59 -16.23 13.95
CA GLU A 234 -2.16 -15.99 14.17
C GLU A 234 -1.90 -14.72 14.99
N LEU A 235 -2.71 -13.68 14.81
CA LEU A 235 -2.54 -12.38 15.48
C LEU A 235 -3.23 -12.30 16.85
N THR A 236 -4.28 -13.09 17.09
CA THR A 236 -5.11 -12.95 18.31
C THR A 236 -5.06 -14.15 19.24
N ALA A 237 -4.67 -15.34 18.75
CA ALA A 237 -4.63 -16.52 19.60
C ALA A 237 -3.45 -16.47 20.55
N THR A 238 -3.77 -16.71 21.82
CA THR A 238 -2.76 -16.98 22.85
C THR A 238 -2.41 -18.45 22.83
N GLU A 239 -1.14 -18.77 22.66
CA GLU A 239 -0.65 -20.15 22.63
C GLU A 239 0.39 -20.38 23.71
N GLU A 240 0.39 -21.62 24.27
CA GLU A 240 1.39 -22.06 25.20
C GLU A 240 2.36 -23.02 24.52
N TYR A 241 3.64 -22.77 24.69
CA TYR A 241 4.72 -23.58 24.13
C TYR A 241 5.59 -24.16 25.25
N ALA A 242 6.16 -25.32 25.04
CA ALA A 242 7.21 -25.83 25.91
C ALA A 242 8.50 -25.03 25.71
N ALA A 243 9.36 -24.98 26.73
CA ALA A 243 10.60 -24.18 26.67
C ALA A 243 11.55 -24.62 25.54
N ASP A 244 11.50 -25.86 25.09
CA ASP A 244 12.24 -26.43 23.98
C ASP A 244 11.61 -26.15 22.60
N GLU A 245 10.39 -25.58 22.56
CA GLU A 245 9.64 -25.24 21.35
C GLU A 245 9.80 -23.78 20.91
N MET A 246 10.77 -23.02 21.45
CA MET A 246 11.03 -21.63 21.06
C MET A 246 11.19 -21.43 19.55
N TRP A 247 11.62 -22.44 18.82
CA TRP A 247 11.71 -22.38 17.37
C TRP A 247 10.34 -22.18 16.70
N LYS A 248 9.24 -22.73 17.26
CA LYS A 248 7.86 -22.51 16.76
C LYS A 248 7.43 -21.06 16.94
N VAL A 249 7.78 -20.44 18.07
CA VAL A 249 7.54 -19.01 18.31
C VAL A 249 8.27 -18.16 17.28
N ASN A 250 9.56 -18.43 17.05
CA ASN A 250 10.36 -17.72 16.08
C ASN A 250 9.82 -17.89 14.64
N GLU A 251 9.34 -19.08 14.30
CA GLU A 251 8.72 -19.35 13.01
C GLU A 251 7.40 -18.59 12.86
N ARG A 252 6.56 -18.54 13.89
CA ARG A 252 5.32 -17.76 13.90
C ARG A 252 5.59 -16.27 13.74
N VAL A 253 6.53 -15.71 14.51
CA VAL A 253 6.96 -14.31 14.39
C VAL A 253 7.45 -14.01 12.98
N ARG A 254 8.25 -14.90 12.38
CA ARG A 254 8.73 -14.71 11.01
C ARG A 254 7.58 -14.67 10.01
N ARG A 255 6.61 -15.60 10.10
CA ARG A 255 5.41 -15.59 9.23
C ARG A 255 4.61 -14.30 9.37
N LEU A 256 4.41 -13.79 10.58
CA LEU A 256 3.72 -12.52 10.82
C LEU A 256 4.49 -11.34 10.20
N HIS A 257 5.81 -11.33 10.34
CA HIS A 257 6.66 -10.33 9.69
C HIS A 257 6.56 -10.38 8.16
N ASP A 258 6.51 -11.58 7.56
CA ASP A 258 6.39 -11.74 6.11
C ASP A 258 5.03 -11.25 5.59
N LEU A 259 4.01 -11.26 6.42
CA LEU A 259 2.69 -10.69 6.16
C LEU A 259 2.60 -9.18 6.48
N GLY A 260 3.72 -8.55 6.88
CA GLY A 260 3.79 -7.13 7.21
C GLY A 260 3.24 -6.75 8.58
N PHE A 261 3.09 -7.73 9.47
CA PHE A 261 2.73 -7.47 10.87
C PHE A 261 3.97 -7.57 11.74
N ASP A 262 4.33 -6.49 12.41
CA ASP A 262 5.40 -6.55 13.40
C ASP A 262 4.84 -6.96 14.76
N VAL A 263 5.57 -7.82 15.43
CA VAL A 263 5.21 -8.32 16.77
C VAL A 263 6.28 -7.83 17.72
N ALA A 264 6.00 -6.72 18.43
CA ALA A 264 7.00 -6.00 19.23
C ALA A 264 7.42 -6.71 20.48
N GLU A 265 6.54 -7.48 21.13
CA GLU A 265 6.85 -8.09 22.41
C GLU A 265 6.18 -9.45 22.56
N MET A 266 7.00 -10.42 22.90
CA MET A 266 6.56 -11.64 23.54
C MET A 266 6.41 -11.36 25.04
N GLU A 267 5.20 -11.31 25.57
CA GLU A 267 5.05 -11.58 27.00
C GLU A 267 5.36 -13.05 27.22
N VAL A 268 6.62 -13.34 27.45
CA VAL A 268 7.03 -14.67 27.91
C VAL A 268 6.65 -14.76 29.39
N VAL A 269 5.42 -15.19 29.66
CA VAL A 269 5.01 -15.54 31.02
C VAL A 269 5.56 -16.93 31.30
N THR A 270 6.66 -16.99 32.00
CA THR A 270 7.20 -18.25 32.50
C THR A 270 6.33 -18.68 33.67
N ASP A 271 5.73 -19.87 33.59
CA ASP A 271 5.04 -20.49 34.70
C ASP A 271 6.01 -20.70 35.88
N LEU A 272 5.51 -20.76 37.10
CA LEU A 272 6.31 -20.91 38.34
C LEU A 272 7.33 -22.07 38.29
N ASP A 273 7.10 -23.05 37.42
CA ASP A 273 7.97 -24.20 37.19
C ASP A 273 8.95 -24.04 36.01
N GLY A 274 8.95 -22.89 35.30
CA GLY A 274 9.87 -22.58 34.20
C GLY A 274 9.72 -23.45 32.94
N ARG A 275 8.66 -24.23 32.81
CA ARG A 275 8.48 -25.25 31.76
C ARG A 275 7.56 -24.84 30.61
N ARG A 276 6.78 -23.79 30.77
CA ARG A 276 5.83 -23.31 29.74
C ARG A 276 6.07 -21.85 29.44
N LEU A 277 6.01 -21.49 28.15
CA LEU A 277 6.08 -20.16 27.62
C LEU A 277 4.72 -19.81 27.05
N ARG A 278 4.07 -18.77 27.56
CA ARG A 278 2.83 -18.25 27.00
C ARG A 278 3.17 -17.15 26.03
N PHE A 279 2.85 -17.37 24.77
CA PHE A 279 3.02 -16.38 23.71
C PHE A 279 1.72 -15.59 23.53
N VAL A 280 1.79 -14.30 23.78
CA VAL A 280 0.71 -13.34 23.48
C VAL A 280 1.27 -12.39 22.41
N PRO A 281 0.83 -12.50 21.14
CA PRO A 281 1.29 -11.57 20.14
C PRO A 281 0.76 -10.16 20.47
N ARG A 282 1.66 -9.19 20.59
CA ARG A 282 1.32 -7.78 20.57
C ARG A 282 1.69 -7.26 19.19
N VAL A 283 0.68 -6.98 18.38
CA VAL A 283 0.88 -6.34 17.10
C VAL A 283 1.39 -4.93 17.37
N VAL A 284 2.55 -4.59 16.80
CA VAL A 284 3.08 -3.23 16.81
C VAL A 284 2.13 -2.33 16.03
N GLU A 285 2.04 -1.08 16.42
CA GLU A 285 1.29 -0.07 15.68
C GLU A 285 1.68 -0.11 14.20
N SER A 286 0.69 -0.11 13.34
CA SER A 286 0.88 -0.06 11.89
C SER A 286 1.74 1.17 11.54
N GLY A 287 2.74 1.03 10.67
CA GLY A 287 3.60 2.15 10.26
C GLY A 287 4.88 2.34 11.08
N TYR A 288 5.14 1.54 12.10
CA TYR A 288 6.34 1.67 12.94
C TYR A 288 7.64 1.72 12.13
N HIS A 289 7.85 0.79 11.19
CA HIS A 289 9.07 0.78 10.38
C HIS A 289 9.11 1.96 9.40
N GLN A 290 7.97 2.36 8.86
CA GLN A 290 7.87 3.54 7.98
C GLN A 290 8.28 4.81 8.72
N GLU A 291 7.74 5.04 9.92
CA GLU A 291 8.10 6.19 10.74
C GLU A 291 9.56 6.16 11.17
N ARG A 292 10.04 4.99 11.58
CA ARG A 292 11.45 4.82 11.97
C ARG A 292 12.39 5.09 10.82
N LEU A 293 12.10 4.57 9.62
CA LEU A 293 12.90 4.82 8.42
C LEU A 293 12.86 6.31 8.06
N MET A 294 11.67 6.92 8.05
CA MET A 294 11.48 8.33 7.77
C MET A 294 12.27 9.20 8.73
N ALA A 295 12.21 8.93 10.03
CA ALA A 295 12.96 9.68 11.06
C ALA A 295 14.48 9.55 10.91
N LEU A 296 14.99 8.43 10.43
CA LEU A 296 16.43 8.16 10.28
C LEU A 296 17.00 8.66 8.95
N THR A 297 16.23 8.64 7.87
CA THR A 297 16.71 8.82 6.49
C THR A 297 15.93 9.86 5.68
N GLY A 298 14.71 10.22 6.09
CA GLY A 298 13.80 11.03 5.28
C GLY A 298 13.15 10.24 4.11
N LEU A 299 13.41 8.94 3.99
CA LEU A 299 12.82 8.11 2.93
C LEU A 299 11.41 7.66 3.32
N TRP A 300 10.49 7.77 2.37
CA TRP A 300 9.18 7.16 2.48
C TRP A 300 9.19 5.80 1.76
N ALA A 301 8.69 4.76 2.43
CA ALA A 301 8.63 3.39 1.91
C ALA A 301 7.39 2.67 2.43
N GLY A 302 7.00 1.54 1.82
CA GLY A 302 6.02 0.61 2.36
C GLY A 302 6.53 -0.07 3.63
N GLU A 303 5.67 -0.74 4.40
CA GLU A 303 6.05 -1.31 5.69
C GLU A 303 7.12 -2.40 5.55
N ASN A 304 6.96 -3.32 4.58
CA ASN A 304 7.95 -4.35 4.32
C ASN A 304 9.24 -3.77 3.71
N GLN A 305 9.13 -2.78 2.81
CA GLN A 305 10.28 -2.06 2.29
C GLN A 305 11.05 -1.37 3.42
N ALA A 306 10.35 -0.63 4.29
CA ALA A 306 10.96 0.07 5.41
C ALA A 306 11.68 -0.88 6.36
N ARG A 307 11.06 -2.00 6.72
CA ARG A 307 11.68 -3.05 7.53
C ARG A 307 12.98 -3.56 6.90
N ARG A 308 12.96 -3.91 5.61
CA ARG A 308 14.14 -4.41 4.90
C ARG A 308 15.25 -3.38 4.77
N LEU A 309 14.89 -2.11 4.54
CA LEU A 309 15.88 -1.02 4.51
C LEU A 309 16.51 -0.77 5.89
N LEU A 310 15.72 -0.85 6.97
CA LEU A 310 16.24 -0.78 8.33
C LEU A 310 17.17 -1.95 8.67
N ASP A 311 16.86 -3.16 8.19
CA ASP A 311 17.74 -4.32 8.35
C ASP A 311 19.05 -4.14 7.57
N ASP A 312 19.01 -3.59 6.36
CA ASP A 312 20.23 -3.27 5.60
C ASP A 312 21.08 -2.18 6.28
N ILE A 313 20.44 -1.16 6.88
CA ILE A 313 21.12 -0.17 7.72
C ILE A 313 21.81 -0.84 8.93
N ARG A 314 21.15 -1.77 9.60
CA ARG A 314 21.72 -2.54 10.71
C ARG A 314 22.92 -3.36 10.27
N GLN A 315 22.80 -4.04 9.12
CA GLN A 315 23.91 -4.81 8.53
C GLN A 315 25.09 -3.90 8.15
N PHE A 316 24.82 -2.76 7.51
CA PHE A 316 25.85 -1.77 7.18
C PHE A 316 26.59 -1.29 8.43
N ARG A 317 25.87 -1.05 9.53
CA ARG A 317 26.47 -0.67 10.82
C ARG A 317 27.36 -1.78 11.39
N ALA A 318 26.89 -3.03 11.32
CA ALA A 318 27.66 -4.20 11.77
C ALA A 318 28.96 -4.39 10.95
N ASP A 319 28.89 -4.25 9.62
CA ASP A 319 30.02 -4.32 8.71
C ASP A 319 31.05 -3.19 8.99
N ALA A 320 30.56 -1.98 9.24
CA ALA A 320 31.40 -0.84 9.60
C ALA A 320 32.14 -1.08 10.93
N HIS A 321 31.45 -1.62 11.93
CA HIS A 321 32.05 -2.00 13.20
C HIS A 321 33.11 -3.09 13.04
N ALA A 322 32.83 -4.13 12.27
CA ALA A 322 33.77 -5.22 12.00
C ALA A 322 35.07 -4.73 11.33
N ARG A 323 34.97 -3.74 10.42
CA ARG A 323 36.13 -3.18 9.70
C ARG A 323 36.93 -2.17 10.52
N THR A 324 36.28 -1.35 11.34
CA THR A 324 36.90 -0.19 11.98
C THR A 324 37.04 -0.30 13.50
N GLY A 325 36.34 -1.25 14.13
CA GLY A 325 36.21 -1.36 15.58
C GLY A 325 35.32 -0.28 16.22
N ILE A 326 34.74 0.63 15.41
CA ILE A 326 33.93 1.75 15.89
C ILE A 326 32.44 1.39 15.80
N ASN A 327 31.74 1.46 16.94
CA ASN A 327 30.29 1.28 16.92
C ASN A 327 29.62 2.63 16.59
N LEU A 328 29.13 2.76 15.36
CA LEU A 328 28.43 3.96 14.91
C LEU A 328 27.08 4.11 15.61
N PRO A 329 26.66 5.32 16.04
CA PRO A 329 25.27 5.60 16.38
C PRO A 329 24.34 5.28 15.20
N GLU A 330 23.12 4.86 15.49
CA GLU A 330 22.17 4.39 14.45
C GLU A 330 21.87 5.46 13.38
N ASN A 331 21.62 6.71 13.82
CA ASN A 331 21.38 7.84 12.93
C ASN A 331 22.59 8.14 12.02
N VAL A 332 23.82 8.03 12.53
CA VAL A 332 25.04 8.21 11.74
C VAL A 332 25.21 7.08 10.72
N ALA A 333 24.90 5.85 11.13
CA ALA A 333 24.92 4.70 10.23
C ALA A 333 23.88 4.84 9.12
N ALA A 334 22.68 5.30 9.44
CA ALA A 334 21.61 5.52 8.47
C ALA A 334 21.97 6.59 7.43
N VAL A 335 22.50 7.74 7.84
CA VAL A 335 22.96 8.80 6.92
C VAL A 335 24.09 8.30 6.02
N ARG A 336 25.09 7.57 6.58
CA ARG A 336 26.18 7.01 5.78
C ARG A 336 25.71 5.92 4.81
N TRP A 337 24.77 5.10 5.23
CA TRP A 337 24.16 4.09 4.37
C TRP A 337 23.42 4.74 3.20
N LEU A 338 22.66 5.82 3.47
CA LEU A 338 21.97 6.60 2.45
C LEU A 338 22.96 7.11 1.39
N ASP A 339 24.00 7.83 1.84
CA ASP A 339 25.05 8.44 0.99
C ASP A 339 25.90 7.39 0.25
N GLN A 340 26.22 6.26 0.87
CA GLN A 340 27.20 5.29 0.33
C GLN A 340 26.57 4.09 -0.38
N ARG A 341 25.30 3.78 -0.15
CA ARG A 341 24.62 2.62 -0.76
C ARG A 341 23.34 3.01 -1.53
N PHE A 342 22.40 3.67 -0.86
CA PHE A 342 21.09 3.92 -1.44
C PHE A 342 21.15 4.96 -2.58
N GLU A 343 21.61 6.18 -2.30
CA GLU A 343 21.66 7.27 -3.29
C GLU A 343 22.53 6.94 -4.52
N PRO A 344 23.73 6.35 -4.37
CA PRO A 344 24.53 5.98 -5.54
C PRO A 344 23.85 4.95 -6.43
N LEU A 345 23.12 3.98 -5.84
CA LEU A 345 22.38 2.99 -6.61
C LEU A 345 21.23 3.64 -7.40
N ILE A 346 20.45 4.49 -6.75
CA ILE A 346 19.34 5.20 -7.40
C ILE A 346 19.86 6.18 -8.47
N ALA A 347 20.96 6.88 -8.21
CA ALA A 347 21.60 7.80 -9.16
C ALA A 347 22.17 7.10 -10.41
N ALA A 348 22.44 5.80 -10.33
CA ALA A 348 22.88 5.00 -11.48
C ALA A 348 21.72 4.61 -12.43
N ILE A 349 20.47 4.83 -12.02
CA ILE A 349 19.29 4.58 -12.87
C ILE A 349 19.06 5.79 -13.79
N PRO A 350 18.79 5.59 -15.09
CA PRO A 350 18.50 6.69 -16.01
C PRO A 350 17.33 7.55 -15.50
N PRO A 351 17.46 8.90 -15.50
CA PRO A 351 16.40 9.79 -15.00
C PRO A 351 15.03 9.58 -15.64
N SER A 352 14.99 9.18 -16.92
CA SER A 352 13.74 8.85 -17.64
C SER A 352 13.02 7.60 -17.11
N MET A 353 13.64 6.82 -16.24
CA MET A 353 13.09 5.58 -15.70
C MET A 353 12.76 5.66 -14.19
N LEU A 354 13.12 6.77 -13.54
CA LEU A 354 12.87 6.95 -12.09
C LEU A 354 11.36 7.02 -11.74
N GLY A 355 10.49 7.43 -12.68
CA GLY A 355 9.04 7.41 -12.51
C GLY A 355 8.39 6.03 -12.61
N LYS A 356 9.12 5.00 -13.07
CA LYS A 356 8.54 3.68 -13.29
C LYS A 356 8.20 2.95 -12.00
N LEU A 357 9.07 3.04 -11.00
CA LEU A 357 8.87 2.44 -9.68
C LEU A 357 9.35 3.41 -8.59
N GLN A 358 8.82 3.24 -7.39
CA GLN A 358 9.30 3.96 -6.21
C GLN A 358 10.76 3.62 -5.91
N ALA A 359 11.56 4.61 -5.45
CA ALA A 359 12.98 4.43 -5.20
C ALA A 359 13.31 3.27 -4.24
N ALA A 360 12.53 3.10 -3.16
CA ALA A 360 12.69 1.99 -2.23
C ALA A 360 12.44 0.62 -2.89
N GLU A 361 11.48 0.54 -3.81
CA GLU A 361 11.21 -0.68 -4.58
C GLU A 361 12.31 -0.96 -5.60
N LEU A 362 12.80 0.07 -6.31
CA LEU A 362 13.93 -0.05 -7.23
C LEU A 362 15.17 -0.61 -6.50
N TYR A 363 15.48 -0.04 -5.34
CA TYR A 363 16.61 -0.51 -4.53
C TYR A 363 16.45 -1.99 -4.16
N HIS A 364 15.28 -2.38 -3.68
CA HIS A 364 14.98 -3.76 -3.30
C HIS A 364 15.09 -4.71 -4.50
N GLN A 365 14.44 -4.40 -5.62
CA GLN A 365 14.43 -5.25 -6.80
C GLN A 365 15.83 -5.42 -7.44
N ILE A 366 16.66 -4.38 -7.40
CA ILE A 366 18.06 -4.48 -7.89
C ILE A 366 18.90 -5.40 -7.01
N LEU A 367 18.72 -5.34 -5.68
CA LEU A 367 19.43 -6.27 -4.78
C LEU A 367 18.97 -7.71 -4.98
N GLU A 368 17.66 -7.94 -5.16
CA GLU A 368 17.11 -9.26 -5.45
C GLU A 368 17.59 -9.78 -6.82
N HIS A 369 17.62 -8.92 -7.83
CA HIS A 369 18.13 -9.26 -9.16
C HIS A 369 19.62 -9.61 -9.13
N ARG A 370 20.44 -8.86 -8.37
CA ARG A 370 21.85 -9.16 -8.16
C ARG A 370 22.04 -10.54 -7.51
N TRP A 371 21.26 -10.83 -6.47
CA TRP A 371 21.30 -12.13 -5.81
C TRP A 371 20.96 -13.25 -6.79
N PHE A 372 19.90 -13.11 -7.56
CA PHE A 372 19.48 -14.07 -8.59
C PHE A 372 20.56 -14.30 -9.63
N LEU A 373 21.17 -13.23 -10.16
CA LEU A 373 22.29 -13.35 -11.11
C LEU A 373 23.49 -14.09 -10.49
N SER A 374 23.83 -13.75 -9.24
CA SER A 374 24.96 -14.37 -8.54
C SER A 374 24.75 -15.88 -8.32
N GLU A 375 23.53 -16.28 -7.95
CA GLU A 375 23.15 -17.69 -7.84
C GLU A 375 23.22 -18.42 -9.18
N HIS A 376 22.68 -17.80 -10.24
CA HIS A 376 22.63 -18.41 -11.57
C HIS A 376 24.02 -18.54 -12.20
N GLU A 377 24.87 -17.54 -12.01
CA GLU A 377 26.22 -17.52 -12.60
C GLU A 377 27.29 -18.12 -11.69
N HIS A 378 26.95 -18.56 -10.48
CA HIS A 378 27.85 -19.12 -9.47
C HIS A 378 29.07 -18.21 -9.18
N ARG A 379 28.86 -16.88 -9.21
CA ARG A 379 29.87 -15.86 -8.89
C ARG A 379 29.24 -14.67 -8.18
N ASP A 380 30.04 -13.91 -7.47
CA ASP A 380 29.58 -12.62 -6.96
C ASP A 380 29.48 -11.59 -8.11
N VAL A 381 28.25 -11.17 -8.45
CA VAL A 381 27.99 -10.21 -9.52
C VAL A 381 28.20 -8.79 -8.98
N PRO A 382 29.06 -7.95 -9.63
CA PRO A 382 29.23 -6.56 -9.26
C PRO A 382 27.91 -5.76 -9.34
N MET A 383 27.76 -4.76 -8.47
CA MET A 383 26.54 -3.95 -8.43
C MET A 383 26.26 -3.23 -9.75
N GLU A 384 27.28 -2.68 -10.40
CA GLU A 384 27.15 -2.00 -11.70
C GLU A 384 26.60 -2.91 -12.79
N GLU A 385 27.06 -4.17 -12.81
CA GLU A 385 26.58 -5.19 -13.75
C GLU A 385 25.12 -5.55 -13.45
N ALA A 386 24.77 -5.72 -12.17
CA ALA A 386 23.41 -6.01 -11.75
C ALA A 386 22.43 -4.85 -12.09
N ILE A 387 22.84 -3.61 -11.87
CA ILE A 387 22.04 -2.42 -12.24
C ILE A 387 21.83 -2.39 -13.75
N SER A 388 22.90 -2.54 -14.55
CA SER A 388 22.80 -2.51 -16.01
C SER A 388 21.88 -3.60 -16.54
N SER A 389 22.01 -4.82 -16.02
CA SER A 389 21.15 -5.96 -16.36
C SER A 389 19.69 -5.72 -15.96
N TYR A 390 19.44 -5.20 -14.75
CA TYR A 390 18.10 -4.91 -14.26
C TYR A 390 17.43 -3.82 -15.10
N VAL A 391 18.14 -2.72 -15.37
CA VAL A 391 17.62 -1.60 -16.16
C VAL A 391 17.21 -2.08 -17.56
N GLY A 392 18.06 -2.81 -18.27
CA GLY A 392 17.76 -3.24 -19.62
C GLY A 392 16.73 -4.36 -19.73
N ASN A 393 16.73 -5.32 -18.82
CA ASN A 393 15.90 -6.51 -18.94
C ASN A 393 14.57 -6.43 -18.15
N VAL A 394 14.52 -5.63 -17.09
CA VAL A 394 13.37 -5.57 -16.19
C VAL A 394 12.71 -4.19 -16.21
N LEU A 395 13.50 -3.13 -16.01
CA LEU A 395 12.94 -1.80 -15.82
C LEU A 395 12.52 -1.13 -17.15
N GLU A 396 13.30 -1.27 -18.22
CA GLU A 396 13.01 -0.65 -19.52
C GLU A 396 11.63 -1.08 -20.07
N PRO A 397 11.27 -2.38 -20.11
CA PRO A 397 9.95 -2.82 -20.55
C PRO A 397 8.84 -2.57 -19.52
N ALA A 398 9.16 -2.25 -18.26
CA ALA A 398 8.15 -2.00 -17.23
C ALA A 398 7.37 -0.69 -17.52
N PRO A 399 6.06 -0.65 -17.24
CA PRO A 399 5.27 0.56 -17.35
C PRO A 399 5.66 1.59 -16.29
N ASP A 400 5.28 2.86 -16.52
CA ASP A 400 5.35 3.90 -15.51
C ASP A 400 4.24 3.69 -14.47
N GLU A 401 4.61 3.58 -13.18
CA GLU A 401 3.66 3.37 -12.07
C GLU A 401 3.47 4.62 -11.21
N GLN A 402 4.20 5.72 -11.44
CA GLN A 402 4.11 6.92 -10.61
C GLN A 402 2.70 7.51 -10.61
N LEU A 403 2.08 7.59 -11.78
CA LEU A 403 0.71 8.05 -11.93
C LEU A 403 -0.04 7.09 -12.85
N ARG A 404 -0.87 6.23 -12.27
CA ARG A 404 -1.74 5.34 -13.04
C ARG A 404 -3.21 5.68 -12.82
N ILE A 405 -3.89 5.92 -13.93
CA ILE A 405 -5.33 6.14 -13.98
C ILE A 405 -5.93 4.95 -14.74
N ASP A 406 -6.92 4.29 -14.17
CA ASP A 406 -7.61 3.19 -14.84
C ASP A 406 -8.26 3.68 -16.15
N PRO A 407 -8.06 2.99 -17.28
CA PRO A 407 -8.79 3.32 -18.51
C PRO A 407 -10.29 3.03 -18.33
N PRO A 408 -11.16 3.78 -19.03
CA PRO A 408 -12.62 3.58 -18.94
C PRO A 408 -13.00 2.16 -19.31
N THR A 409 -13.95 1.61 -18.58
CA THR A 409 -14.49 0.26 -18.81
C THR A 409 -15.19 0.11 -20.17
N GLY A 410 -15.53 1.21 -20.85
CA GLY A 410 -16.29 1.24 -22.12
C GLY A 410 -15.47 1.43 -23.40
N GLU A 411 -14.28 2.04 -23.35
CA GLU A 411 -13.53 2.36 -24.59
C GLU A 411 -12.68 1.19 -25.13
N LEU A 412 -12.47 0.13 -24.37
CA LEU A 412 -11.74 -1.05 -24.84
C LEU A 412 -12.57 -2.02 -25.69
N PHE A 413 -13.90 -1.85 -25.73
CA PHE A 413 -14.79 -2.69 -26.54
C PHE A 413 -14.92 -2.28 -28.01
N LEU A 414 -14.53 -1.06 -28.39
CA LEU A 414 -14.74 -0.54 -29.75
C LEU A 414 -13.44 -0.48 -30.60
N GLY A 415 -12.28 -0.64 -29.99
CA GLY A 415 -10.98 -0.60 -30.69
C GLY A 415 -10.56 -1.92 -31.32
N ASP A 416 -10.87 -3.06 -30.68
CA ASP A 416 -10.41 -4.39 -31.10
C ASP A 416 -11.34 -5.09 -32.11
N LEU A 417 -12.53 -4.54 -32.35
CA LEU A 417 -13.48 -5.10 -33.36
C LEU A 417 -13.37 -4.44 -34.74
N ARG A 418 -12.44 -3.49 -34.97
CA ARG A 418 -12.23 -2.83 -36.27
C ARG A 418 -10.96 -3.24 -37.00
N SER A 419 -10.24 -4.23 -36.51
CA SER A 419 -9.08 -4.81 -37.20
C SER A 419 -9.21 -6.34 -37.26
N SER A 420 -10.23 -6.81 -37.97
CA SER A 420 -10.30 -8.16 -38.52
C SER A 420 -10.78 -8.05 -39.96
#